data_a192aa8e631b4f45289d192280c6aa1c
#
_entry.id   a192aa8e631b4f45289d192280c6aa1c
#
_cell.length_a   1.000
_cell.length_b   1.000
_cell.length_c   1.000
_cell.angle_alpha   90.00
_cell.angle_beta   90.00
_cell.angle_gamma   90.00
#
_symmetry.space_group_name_H-M   'P 1'
#
loop_
_entity.id
_entity.type
_entity.pdbx_description
1 polymer ?
#
loop_
_entity_poly.entity_id
_entity_poly.type
_entity_poly.pdbx_seq_one_letter_code
_entity_poly.pdbx_strand_id
1 'polypeptide(L)'
;MLKDLKYNLPDGYDERQFIRKLADYYTLEKEPPIAERIGFFDTFDWRLFNKSLVLYGAGNKLLLRKLAKSEIVHTIEIGSLPVFIWDFPEGKLKKRLAPIIKMRALLKLVDLYSQSTTYRILNRDEKTVVRFAYEEIRLSRDKSGPSLATHLWLKPIKGYPKYSRNLAKQFEEAGLIIPKKEDIYLKALEVVDNTPG
;
A
#
# COMPACT_ATOMS: atom_id res chain seq x y z
N MET A 1 -1.32 20.46 7.17
CA MET A 1 -0.58 19.23 7.56
C MET A 1 0.08 18.68 6.30
N LEU A 2 1.38 18.46 6.30
CA LEU A 2 2.04 17.80 5.18
C LEU A 2 1.48 16.36 5.09
N LYS A 3 1.06 15.95 3.89
CA LYS A 3 0.61 14.58 3.63
C LYS A 3 1.81 13.67 3.44
N ASP A 4 1.61 12.38 3.67
CA ASP A 4 2.59 11.37 3.26
C ASP A 4 2.83 11.47 1.76
N LEU A 5 4.10 11.42 1.37
CA LEU A 5 4.52 11.41 -0.03
C LEU A 5 5.04 10.02 -0.38
N LYS A 6 4.59 9.51 -1.51
CA LYS A 6 5.01 8.24 -2.08
C LYS A 6 5.94 8.50 -3.26
N TYR A 7 7.06 7.82 -3.29
CA TYR A 7 8.02 7.85 -4.40
C TYR A 7 8.18 6.44 -4.96
N ASN A 8 8.28 6.33 -6.28
CA ASN A 8 8.70 5.10 -6.93
C ASN A 8 10.23 5.08 -7.01
N LEU A 9 10.78 3.89 -6.78
CA LEU A 9 12.20 3.66 -6.96
C LEU A 9 12.46 3.13 -8.38
N PRO A 10 13.51 3.64 -9.05
CA PRO A 10 13.94 3.11 -10.34
C PRO A 10 14.36 1.64 -10.23
N ASP A 11 14.24 0.91 -11.33
CA ASP A 11 14.76 -0.46 -11.41
C ASP A 11 16.26 -0.48 -11.12
N GLY A 12 16.68 -1.45 -10.30
CA GLY A 12 18.08 -1.58 -9.90
C GLY A 12 18.55 -0.58 -8.83
N TYR A 13 17.63 0.15 -8.20
CA TYR A 13 17.95 1.07 -7.12
C TYR A 13 18.55 0.36 -5.90
N ASP A 14 19.74 0.79 -5.48
CA ASP A 14 20.41 0.24 -4.29
C ASP A 14 19.95 0.95 -3.01
N GLU A 15 18.97 0.35 -2.33
CA GLU A 15 18.48 0.82 -1.03
C GLU A 15 19.61 0.98 -0.02
N ARG A 16 20.54 0.02 0.04
CA ARG A 16 21.61 0.03 1.06
C ARG A 16 22.56 1.21 0.85
N GLN A 17 22.90 1.50 -0.40
CA GLN A 17 23.74 2.63 -0.74
C GLN A 17 23.04 3.95 -0.39
N PHE A 18 21.75 4.05 -0.68
CA PHE A 18 20.96 5.23 -0.36
C PHE A 18 20.86 5.47 1.16
N ILE A 19 20.56 4.44 1.94
CA ILE A 19 20.50 4.53 3.40
C ILE A 19 21.86 4.95 3.98
N ARG A 20 22.97 4.42 3.46
CA ARG A 20 24.31 4.86 3.87
C ARG A 20 24.54 6.35 3.62
N LYS A 21 24.19 6.84 2.43
CA LYS A 21 24.30 8.27 2.12
C LYS A 21 23.45 9.14 3.04
N LEU A 22 22.25 8.70 3.40
CA LEU A 22 21.43 9.42 4.37
C LEU A 22 22.04 9.41 5.78
N ALA A 23 22.68 8.32 6.17
CA ALA A 23 23.37 8.21 7.47
C ALA A 23 24.56 9.17 7.62
N ASP A 24 25.14 9.64 6.52
CA ASP A 24 26.19 10.68 6.56
C ASP A 24 25.64 12.05 7.01
N TYR A 25 24.36 12.30 6.85
CA TYR A 25 23.69 13.57 7.16
C TYR A 25 22.74 13.51 8.35
N TYR A 26 22.25 12.32 8.69
CA TYR A 26 21.20 12.14 9.71
C TYR A 26 21.51 10.98 10.63
N THR A 27 21.11 11.12 11.89
CA THR A 27 21.01 9.98 12.80
C THR A 27 19.78 9.16 12.43
N LEU A 28 19.99 7.93 11.95
CA LEU A 28 18.96 7.02 11.50
C LEU A 28 18.73 5.91 12.51
N GLU A 29 17.48 5.62 12.78
CA GLU A 29 17.07 4.48 13.58
C GLU A 29 16.10 3.60 12.79
N LYS A 30 16.48 2.34 12.61
CA LYS A 30 15.72 1.37 11.83
C LYS A 30 14.72 0.64 12.73
N GLU A 31 13.44 0.65 12.35
CA GLU A 31 12.42 -0.14 13.01
C GLU A 31 12.39 -1.58 12.45
N PRO A 32 11.88 -2.56 13.23
CA PRO A 32 11.66 -3.92 12.72
C PRO A 32 10.78 -3.90 11.45
N PRO A 33 11.08 -4.73 10.45
CA PRO A 33 10.26 -4.79 9.25
C PRO A 33 8.87 -5.35 9.57
N ILE A 34 7.86 -4.78 8.93
CA ILE A 34 6.48 -5.23 9.00
C ILE A 34 6.14 -5.89 7.67
N ALA A 35 5.57 -7.10 7.74
CA ALA A 35 5.08 -7.82 6.57
C ALA A 35 3.56 -7.95 6.63
N GLU A 36 2.91 -7.75 5.50
CA GLU A 36 1.46 -7.85 5.37
C GLU A 36 1.08 -8.60 4.09
N ARG A 37 0.02 -9.41 4.19
CA ARG A 37 -0.61 -10.04 3.02
C ARG A 37 -1.81 -9.23 2.62
N ILE A 38 -1.92 -8.95 1.32
CA ILE A 38 -3.02 -8.19 0.75
C ILE A 38 -3.69 -9.07 -0.31
N GLY A 39 -4.97 -9.41 -0.08
CA GLY A 39 -5.77 -10.15 -1.05
C GLY A 39 -6.78 -9.23 -1.71
N PHE A 40 -6.89 -9.25 -3.04
CA PHE A 40 -7.93 -8.54 -3.78
C PHE A 40 -9.04 -9.50 -4.19
N PHE A 41 -10.29 -9.03 -4.08
CA PHE A 41 -11.47 -9.86 -4.24
C PHE A 41 -12.48 -9.22 -5.20
N ASP A 42 -13.09 -10.05 -6.05
CA ASP A 42 -14.25 -9.70 -6.86
C ASP A 42 -15.07 -10.96 -7.15
N THR A 43 -16.21 -10.82 -7.80
CA THR A 43 -16.96 -11.93 -8.35
C THR A 43 -16.33 -12.39 -9.67
N PHE A 44 -16.64 -13.62 -10.13
CA PHE A 44 -16.10 -14.13 -11.41
C PHE A 44 -16.51 -13.27 -12.62
N ASP A 45 -17.63 -12.55 -12.53
CA ASP A 45 -18.15 -11.65 -13.55
C ASP A 45 -17.80 -10.17 -13.28
N TRP A 46 -16.76 -9.89 -12.48
CA TRP A 46 -16.14 -8.58 -12.26
C TRP A 46 -17.08 -7.48 -11.79
N ARG A 47 -18.04 -7.79 -10.94
CA ARG A 47 -19.09 -6.84 -10.54
C ARG A 47 -18.59 -5.62 -9.79
N LEU A 48 -17.59 -5.78 -8.95
CA LEU A 48 -17.00 -4.65 -8.22
C LEU A 48 -16.15 -3.78 -9.15
N PHE A 49 -15.30 -4.40 -9.97
CA PHE A 49 -14.50 -3.71 -10.96
C PHE A 49 -15.37 -2.87 -11.92
N ASN A 50 -16.45 -3.45 -12.45
CA ASN A 50 -17.40 -2.78 -13.33
C ASN A 50 -18.15 -1.61 -12.66
N LYS A 51 -18.11 -1.51 -11.33
CA LYS A 51 -18.59 -0.37 -10.52
C LYS A 51 -17.47 0.56 -10.04
N SER A 52 -16.26 0.39 -10.60
CA SER A 52 -15.06 1.14 -10.20
C SER A 52 -14.78 1.04 -8.69
N LEU A 53 -15.01 -0.14 -8.15
CA LEU A 53 -14.77 -0.49 -6.74
C LEU A 53 -13.72 -1.59 -6.65
N VAL A 54 -12.92 -1.53 -5.59
CA VAL A 54 -11.93 -2.55 -5.24
C VAL A 54 -12.16 -2.99 -3.81
N LEU A 55 -12.39 -4.28 -3.62
CA LEU A 55 -12.46 -4.91 -2.30
C LEU A 55 -11.14 -5.64 -2.03
N TYR A 56 -10.52 -5.34 -0.89
CA TYR A 56 -9.28 -6.01 -0.52
C TYR A 56 -9.20 -6.27 0.98
N GLY A 57 -8.52 -7.34 1.33
CA GLY A 57 -8.20 -7.73 2.70
C GLY A 57 -6.76 -7.45 3.03
N ALA A 58 -6.49 -6.87 4.21
CA ALA A 58 -5.17 -6.59 4.74
C ALA A 58 -5.18 -6.85 6.25
N GLY A 59 -4.38 -7.81 6.72
CA GLY A 59 -4.45 -8.28 8.11
C GLY A 59 -5.84 -8.82 8.46
N ASN A 60 -6.44 -8.30 9.53
CA ASN A 60 -7.80 -8.61 9.97
C ASN A 60 -8.87 -7.63 9.43
N LYS A 61 -8.53 -6.82 8.42
CA LYS A 61 -9.43 -5.81 7.87
C LYS A 61 -9.85 -6.14 6.46
N LEU A 62 -11.09 -5.80 6.15
CA LEU A 62 -11.62 -5.79 4.80
C LEU A 62 -11.99 -4.36 4.43
N LEU A 63 -11.47 -3.89 3.30
CA LEU A 63 -11.57 -2.50 2.87
C LEU A 63 -12.19 -2.42 1.49
N LEU A 64 -13.12 -1.48 1.33
CA LEU A 64 -13.68 -1.11 0.04
C LEU A 64 -13.17 0.27 -0.35
N ARG A 65 -12.56 0.40 -1.53
CA ARG A 65 -12.11 1.68 -2.06
C ARG A 65 -12.61 1.93 -3.48
N LYS A 66 -12.52 3.18 -3.92
CA LYS A 66 -12.73 3.54 -5.32
C LYS A 66 -11.47 3.23 -6.12
N LEU A 67 -11.64 2.62 -7.30
CA LEU A 67 -10.53 2.29 -8.19
C LEU A 67 -9.76 3.54 -8.62
N ALA A 68 -10.45 4.54 -9.19
CA ALA A 68 -9.81 5.71 -9.78
C ALA A 68 -9.13 6.67 -8.78
N LYS A 69 -9.56 6.68 -7.51
CA LYS A 69 -9.09 7.66 -6.50
C LYS A 69 -8.36 7.03 -5.33
N SER A 70 -8.27 5.71 -5.27
CA SER A 70 -7.76 4.96 -4.11
C SER A 70 -8.42 5.37 -2.77
N GLU A 71 -9.57 6.06 -2.84
CA GLU A 71 -10.31 6.57 -1.69
C GLU A 71 -11.01 5.40 -0.99
N ILE A 72 -10.67 5.19 0.29
CA ILE A 72 -11.33 4.18 1.13
C ILE A 72 -12.75 4.66 1.44
N VAL A 73 -13.72 3.84 1.04
CA VAL A 73 -15.15 4.11 1.25
C VAL A 73 -15.63 3.49 2.55
N HIS A 74 -15.22 2.24 2.81
CA HIS A 74 -15.57 1.51 4.03
C HIS A 74 -14.42 0.63 4.49
N THR A 75 -14.30 0.47 5.79
CA THR A 75 -13.40 -0.48 6.45
C THR A 75 -14.17 -1.22 7.52
N ILE A 76 -13.99 -2.54 7.60
CA ILE A 76 -14.51 -3.38 8.69
C ILE A 76 -13.40 -4.31 9.19
N GLU A 77 -13.49 -4.69 10.45
CA GLU A 77 -12.70 -5.81 10.98
C GLU A 77 -13.44 -7.12 10.75
N ILE A 78 -12.69 -8.18 10.40
CA ILE A 78 -13.21 -9.51 10.10
C ILE A 78 -12.40 -10.57 10.83
N GLY A 79 -13.08 -11.60 11.34
CA GLY A 79 -12.44 -12.81 11.88
C GLY A 79 -12.06 -13.80 10.79
N SER A 80 -12.88 -13.87 9.73
CA SER A 80 -12.67 -14.68 8.54
C SER A 80 -13.14 -13.94 7.31
N LEU A 81 -12.57 -14.29 6.15
CA LEU A 81 -12.97 -13.66 4.89
C LEU A 81 -14.38 -14.13 4.50
N PRO A 82 -15.35 -13.21 4.32
CA PRO A 82 -16.67 -13.57 3.81
C PRO A 82 -16.59 -13.99 2.33
N VAL A 83 -17.28 -15.08 1.99
CA VAL A 83 -17.37 -15.59 0.61
C VAL A 83 -18.63 -15.09 -0.08
N PHE A 84 -19.74 -15.05 0.63
CA PHE A 84 -21.02 -14.58 0.11
C PHE A 84 -21.52 -13.38 0.89
N ILE A 85 -22.50 -12.68 0.34
CA ILE A 85 -23.03 -11.47 0.97
C ILE A 85 -23.64 -11.71 2.37
N TRP A 86 -24.19 -12.88 2.62
CA TRP A 86 -24.75 -13.22 3.92
C TRP A 86 -23.70 -13.50 4.99
N ASP A 87 -22.45 -13.79 4.60
CA ASP A 87 -21.33 -14.01 5.54
C ASP A 87 -20.77 -12.67 6.10
N PHE A 88 -21.13 -11.54 5.48
CA PHE A 88 -20.70 -10.24 5.94
C PHE A 88 -21.44 -9.85 7.23
N PRO A 89 -20.72 -9.23 8.20
CA PRO A 89 -21.37 -8.64 9.35
C PRO A 89 -22.33 -7.52 8.91
N GLU A 90 -23.40 -7.36 9.68
CA GLU A 90 -24.36 -6.29 9.42
C GLU A 90 -23.71 -4.91 9.49
N GLY A 91 -23.99 -4.07 8.50
CA GLY A 91 -23.41 -2.73 8.48
C GLY A 91 -23.36 -2.06 7.10
N LYS A 92 -22.66 -0.94 7.05
CA LYS A 92 -22.59 -0.09 5.85
C LYS A 92 -21.93 -0.80 4.67
N LEU A 93 -20.89 -1.61 4.92
CA LEU A 93 -20.19 -2.35 3.87
C LEU A 93 -21.11 -3.40 3.23
N LYS A 94 -21.77 -4.23 4.03
CA LYS A 94 -22.75 -5.22 3.54
C LYS A 94 -23.86 -4.57 2.72
N LYS A 95 -24.46 -3.49 3.24
CA LYS A 95 -25.50 -2.72 2.52
C LYS A 95 -25.00 -2.19 1.17
N ARG A 96 -23.74 -1.76 1.10
CA ARG A 96 -23.14 -1.25 -0.14
C ARG A 96 -22.86 -2.35 -1.15
N LEU A 97 -22.38 -3.52 -0.69
CA LEU A 97 -22.01 -4.65 -1.56
C LEU A 97 -23.22 -5.48 -2.03
N ALA A 98 -24.25 -5.62 -1.21
CA ALA A 98 -25.41 -6.50 -1.48
C ALA A 98 -26.05 -6.28 -2.87
N PRO A 99 -26.36 -5.06 -3.31
CA PRO A 99 -26.96 -4.84 -4.65
C PRO A 99 -25.99 -5.13 -5.79
N ILE A 100 -24.67 -5.17 -5.53
CA ILE A 100 -23.62 -5.37 -6.53
C ILE A 100 -23.34 -6.85 -6.69
N ILE A 101 -22.86 -7.50 -5.64
CA ILE A 101 -22.42 -8.91 -5.69
C ILE A 101 -23.60 -9.90 -5.67
N LYS A 102 -24.73 -9.50 -5.05
CA LYS A 102 -25.93 -10.34 -4.94
C LYS A 102 -25.60 -11.72 -4.34
N MET A 103 -25.92 -12.81 -5.05
CA MET A 103 -25.66 -14.19 -4.63
C MET A 103 -24.32 -14.74 -5.15
N ARG A 104 -23.44 -13.90 -5.72
CA ARG A 104 -22.16 -14.36 -6.26
C ARG A 104 -21.13 -14.53 -5.13
N ALA A 105 -20.33 -15.56 -5.26
CA ALA A 105 -19.18 -15.76 -4.40
C ALA A 105 -18.10 -14.73 -4.72
N LEU A 106 -17.44 -14.24 -3.68
CA LEU A 106 -16.20 -13.49 -3.81
C LEU A 106 -15.03 -14.45 -4.04
N LEU A 107 -14.28 -14.23 -5.09
CA LEU A 107 -13.08 -14.94 -5.43
C LEU A 107 -11.88 -14.07 -5.11
N LYS A 108 -10.80 -14.68 -4.61
CA LYS A 108 -9.54 -14.00 -4.49
C LYS A 108 -8.85 -13.99 -5.85
N LEU A 109 -8.69 -12.81 -6.42
CA LEU A 109 -8.11 -12.62 -7.76
C LEU A 109 -6.60 -12.49 -7.71
N VAL A 110 -6.08 -11.81 -6.67
CA VAL A 110 -4.66 -11.52 -6.53
C VAL A 110 -4.27 -11.66 -5.05
N ASP A 111 -3.12 -12.26 -4.81
CA ASP A 111 -2.41 -12.20 -3.54
C ASP A 111 -1.14 -11.36 -3.68
N LEU A 112 -0.95 -10.40 -2.79
CA LEU A 112 0.29 -9.63 -2.66
C LEU A 112 0.92 -9.85 -1.30
N TYR A 113 2.24 -9.80 -1.28
CA TYR A 113 3.05 -9.71 -0.08
C TYR A 113 3.73 -8.34 -0.05
N SER A 114 3.41 -7.53 0.94
CA SER A 114 4.07 -6.25 1.20
C SER A 114 5.02 -6.40 2.38
N GLN A 115 6.26 -5.95 2.23
CA GLN A 115 7.21 -5.83 3.32
C GLN A 115 7.68 -4.39 3.41
N SER A 116 7.48 -3.77 4.56
CA SER A 116 7.86 -2.37 4.82
C SER A 116 8.87 -2.28 5.95
N THR A 117 9.93 -1.50 5.76
CA THR A 117 10.91 -1.15 6.77
C THR A 117 10.90 0.35 7.00
N THR A 118 10.58 0.78 8.21
CA THR A 118 10.55 2.19 8.58
C THR A 118 11.87 2.63 9.19
N TYR A 119 12.32 3.83 8.81
CA TYR A 119 13.46 4.52 9.38
C TYR A 119 13.00 5.81 10.04
N ARG A 120 13.47 6.06 11.25
CA ARG A 120 13.26 7.31 11.98
C ARG A 120 14.50 8.17 11.83
N ILE A 121 14.33 9.43 11.47
CA ILE A 121 15.39 10.43 11.54
C ILE A 121 15.27 11.15 12.86
N LEU A 122 16.37 11.17 13.62
CA LEU A 122 16.45 11.80 14.93
C LEU A 122 17.18 13.15 14.84
N ASN A 123 16.75 14.12 15.66
CA ASN A 123 17.49 15.35 15.89
C ASN A 123 18.52 15.17 17.02
N ARG A 124 19.21 16.25 17.40
CA ARG A 124 20.25 16.25 18.46
C ARG A 124 19.68 15.89 19.85
N ASP A 125 18.37 16.07 20.05
CA ASP A 125 17.67 15.72 21.31
C ASP A 125 17.07 14.32 21.26
N GLU A 126 17.49 13.48 20.29
CA GLU A 126 17.01 12.11 20.05
C GLU A 126 15.49 12.02 19.76
N LYS A 127 14.89 13.14 19.33
CA LYS A 127 13.47 13.17 18.95
C LYS A 127 13.31 12.83 17.47
N THR A 128 12.34 11.99 17.16
CA THR A 128 11.98 11.69 15.78
C THR A 128 11.40 12.93 15.10
N VAL A 129 12.03 13.41 14.03
CA VAL A 129 11.65 14.63 13.31
C VAL A 129 11.04 14.36 11.94
N VAL A 130 11.31 13.20 11.36
CA VAL A 130 10.67 12.68 10.15
C VAL A 130 10.83 11.17 10.11
N ARG A 131 9.90 10.48 9.45
CA ARG A 131 10.02 9.06 9.12
C ARG A 131 10.01 8.87 7.62
N PHE A 132 10.68 7.83 7.16
CA PHE A 132 10.48 7.30 5.82
C PHE A 132 10.42 5.78 5.88
N ALA A 133 9.72 5.16 4.94
CA ALA A 133 9.59 3.73 4.89
C ALA A 133 9.88 3.21 3.48
N TYR A 134 10.73 2.20 3.40
CA TYR A 134 10.96 1.42 2.20
C TYR A 134 9.93 0.29 2.18
N GLU A 135 9.17 0.17 1.11
CA GLU A 135 8.14 -0.84 0.93
C GLU A 135 8.39 -1.61 -0.37
N GLU A 136 8.49 -2.92 -0.27
CA GLU A 136 8.52 -3.81 -1.42
C GLU A 136 7.22 -4.61 -1.48
N ILE A 137 6.57 -4.59 -2.64
CA ILE A 137 5.34 -5.33 -2.91
C ILE A 137 5.64 -6.41 -3.94
N ARG A 138 5.33 -7.65 -3.61
CA ARG A 138 5.53 -8.83 -4.45
C ARG A 138 4.20 -9.47 -4.81
N LEU A 139 4.14 -10.00 -6.03
CA LEU A 139 3.01 -10.79 -6.49
C LEU A 139 3.15 -12.23 -5.99
N SER A 140 2.75 -12.47 -4.74
CA SER A 140 2.83 -13.79 -4.10
C SER A 140 2.15 -13.77 -2.75
N ARG A 141 1.97 -14.95 -2.18
CA ARG A 141 1.56 -15.12 -0.77
C ARG A 141 2.71 -14.93 0.22
N ASP A 142 3.94 -14.89 -0.25
CA ASP A 142 5.17 -14.79 0.55
C ASP A 142 6.26 -14.01 -0.20
N LYS A 143 7.50 -14.10 0.29
CA LYS A 143 8.65 -13.39 -0.29
C LYS A 143 9.14 -13.95 -1.63
N SER A 144 8.63 -15.06 -2.11
CA SER A 144 9.20 -15.78 -3.26
C SER A 144 8.77 -15.22 -4.61
N GLY A 145 7.67 -14.48 -4.65
CA GLY A 145 7.12 -13.94 -5.90
C GLY A 145 7.94 -12.79 -6.50
N PRO A 146 7.69 -12.46 -7.78
CA PRO A 146 8.35 -11.35 -8.45
C PRO A 146 7.99 -10.02 -7.78
N SER A 147 8.94 -9.10 -7.77
CA SER A 147 8.69 -7.72 -7.31
C SER A 147 7.74 -7.03 -8.26
N LEU A 148 6.65 -6.53 -7.73
CA LEU A 148 5.63 -5.81 -8.49
C LEU A 148 5.86 -4.30 -8.41
N ALA A 149 6.25 -3.80 -7.25
CA ALA A 149 6.55 -2.40 -7.02
C ALA A 149 7.46 -2.23 -5.81
N THR A 150 8.26 -1.17 -5.86
CA THR A 150 9.06 -0.72 -4.73
C THR A 150 8.82 0.76 -4.51
N HIS A 151 8.49 1.13 -3.28
CA HIS A 151 8.12 2.48 -2.92
C HIS A 151 8.97 2.99 -1.76
N LEU A 152 9.21 4.30 -1.75
CA LEU A 152 9.71 5.01 -0.60
C LEU A 152 8.63 6.00 -0.12
N TRP A 153 8.19 5.83 1.11
CA TRP A 153 7.20 6.68 1.74
C TRP A 153 7.88 7.71 2.62
N LEU A 154 7.66 8.99 2.38
CA LEU A 154 8.02 10.05 3.30
C LEU A 154 6.82 10.35 4.21
N LYS A 155 7.01 10.21 5.50
CA LYS A 155 5.98 10.38 6.55
C LYS A 155 6.34 11.59 7.43
N PRO A 156 5.80 12.78 7.11
CA PRO A 156 6.08 14.00 7.88
C PRO A 156 5.59 13.92 9.32
N ILE A 157 6.36 14.51 10.23
CA ILE A 157 5.96 14.66 11.63
C ILE A 157 5.54 16.10 11.90
N LYS A 158 4.40 16.26 12.57
CA LYS A 158 3.88 17.57 12.98
C LYS A 158 4.90 18.31 13.83
N GLY A 159 5.13 19.57 13.51
CA GLY A 159 6.12 20.41 14.21
C GLY A 159 7.49 20.45 13.55
N TYR A 160 7.80 19.55 12.62
CA TYR A 160 9.10 19.45 11.97
C TYR A 160 9.09 19.57 10.43
N PRO A 161 8.37 20.55 9.84
CA PRO A 161 8.16 20.63 8.39
C PRO A 161 9.47 20.85 7.59
N LYS A 162 10.49 21.46 8.21
CA LYS A 162 11.78 21.69 7.57
C LYS A 162 12.51 20.38 7.26
N TYR A 163 12.49 19.42 8.18
CA TYR A 163 13.11 18.11 7.98
C TYR A 163 12.46 17.34 6.85
N SER A 164 11.13 17.35 6.81
CA SER A 164 10.37 16.67 5.74
C SER A 164 10.66 17.28 4.36
N ARG A 165 10.76 18.61 4.25
CA ARG A 165 11.11 19.28 2.99
C ARG A 165 12.54 18.99 2.55
N ASN A 166 13.50 19.00 3.48
CA ASN A 166 14.88 18.68 3.15
C ASN A 166 15.03 17.24 2.67
N LEU A 167 14.36 16.30 3.34
CA LEU A 167 14.39 14.89 2.94
C LEU A 167 13.70 14.66 1.58
N ALA A 168 12.57 15.32 1.32
CA ALA A 168 11.90 15.27 0.03
C ALA A 168 12.84 15.73 -1.10
N LYS A 169 13.55 16.86 -0.90
CA LYS A 169 14.52 17.36 -1.84
C LYS A 169 15.66 16.35 -2.11
N GLN A 170 16.19 15.71 -1.08
CA GLN A 170 17.20 14.66 -1.25
C GLN A 170 16.68 13.44 -2.00
N PHE A 171 15.42 13.07 -1.82
CA PHE A 171 14.77 12.00 -2.60
C PHE A 171 14.69 12.39 -4.08
N GLU A 172 14.29 13.59 -4.39
CA GLU A 172 14.20 14.11 -5.76
C GLU A 172 15.61 14.23 -6.40
N GLU A 173 16.60 14.71 -5.67
CA GLU A 173 18.00 14.77 -6.11
C GLU A 173 18.62 13.37 -6.35
N ALA A 174 18.15 12.37 -5.63
CA ALA A 174 18.48 10.95 -5.85
C ALA A 174 17.74 10.30 -7.03
N GLY A 175 16.91 11.07 -7.76
CA GLY A 175 16.17 10.59 -8.93
C GLY A 175 14.87 9.88 -8.61
N LEU A 176 14.38 9.97 -7.37
CA LEU A 176 13.10 9.37 -6.99
C LEU A 176 11.95 10.21 -7.54
N ILE A 177 10.95 9.53 -8.09
CA ILE A 177 9.83 10.18 -8.78
C ILE A 177 8.52 9.92 -8.02
N ILE A 178 7.72 10.97 -7.81
CA ILE A 178 6.35 10.82 -7.32
C ILE A 178 5.51 10.21 -8.45
N PRO A 179 4.91 9.01 -8.24
CA PRO A 179 4.16 8.32 -9.28
C PRO A 179 2.90 9.09 -9.68
N LYS A 180 2.66 9.18 -10.98
CA LYS A 180 1.40 9.67 -11.52
C LYS A 180 0.39 8.51 -11.53
N LYS A 181 -0.57 8.50 -10.59
CA LYS A 181 -1.74 7.59 -10.59
C LYS A 181 -1.43 6.08 -10.79
N GLU A 182 -0.45 5.55 -10.10
CA GLU A 182 -0.24 4.11 -10.09
C GLU A 182 -1.28 3.43 -9.17
N ASP A 183 -2.00 2.44 -9.68
CA ASP A 183 -2.86 1.57 -8.89
C ASP A 183 -2.28 0.14 -8.86
N ILE A 184 -1.83 -0.28 -7.69
CA ILE A 184 -1.17 -1.57 -7.52
C ILE A 184 -2.09 -2.76 -7.86
N TYR A 185 -3.40 -2.60 -7.72
CA TYR A 185 -4.37 -3.63 -8.10
C TYR A 185 -4.40 -3.82 -9.62
N LEU A 186 -4.47 -2.72 -10.38
CA LEU A 186 -4.45 -2.79 -11.85
C LEU A 186 -3.14 -3.40 -12.34
N LYS A 187 -2.02 -2.96 -11.80
CA LYS A 187 -0.70 -3.52 -12.14
C LYS A 187 -0.60 -5.02 -11.82
N ALA A 188 -1.17 -5.44 -10.70
CA ALA A 188 -1.21 -6.85 -10.33
C ALA A 188 -2.07 -7.67 -11.28
N LEU A 189 -3.24 -7.17 -11.69
CA LEU A 189 -4.11 -7.85 -12.66
C LEU A 189 -3.43 -8.02 -14.02
N GLU A 190 -2.73 -7.00 -14.51
CA GLU A 190 -1.95 -7.08 -15.76
C GLU A 190 -0.89 -8.18 -15.71
N VAL A 191 -0.15 -8.29 -14.57
CA VAL A 191 0.92 -9.29 -14.43
C VAL A 191 0.38 -10.72 -14.33
N VAL A 192 -0.81 -10.91 -13.73
CA VAL A 192 -1.44 -12.25 -13.65
C VAL A 192 -2.27 -12.61 -14.89
N ASP A 193 -2.27 -11.74 -15.91
CA ASP A 193 -3.08 -11.90 -17.13
C ASP A 193 -4.57 -12.18 -16.84
N ASN A 194 -5.10 -11.47 -15.85
CA ASN A 194 -6.44 -11.64 -15.34
C ASN A 194 -7.18 -10.30 -15.34
N THR A 195 -7.24 -9.66 -16.51
CA THR A 195 -7.96 -8.41 -16.71
C THR A 195 -9.39 -8.69 -17.19
N PRO A 196 -10.40 -7.92 -16.73
CA PRO A 196 -11.74 -8.02 -17.28
C PRO A 196 -11.73 -7.61 -18.75
N GLY A 197 -12.33 -8.43 -19.60
CA GLY A 197 -12.51 -8.17 -21.03
C GLY A 197 -13.51 -7.02 -21.26
#